data_4365b93b591853d64b3cf2e0c7296ae9
#
_entry.id   4365b93b591853d64b3cf2e0c7296ae9
#
_cell.length_a   1.000
_cell.length_b   1.000
_cell.length_c   1.000
_cell.angle_alpha   90.00
_cell.angle_beta   90.00
_cell.angle_gamma   90.00
#
_symmetry.space_group_name_H-M   'P 1'
#
loop_
_entity.id
_entity.type
_entity.pdbx_description
1 polymer ?
#
loop_
_entity_poly.entity_id
_entity_poly.type
_entity_poly.pdbx_seq_one_letter_code
_entity_poly.pdbx_strand_id
1 'polypeptide(L)'
;MKTLLLSAQDKATPEIAANLIRRGELVAIPTETVYGLGANGLDEAAVTKIFEAKGRPQDNPLILHICGAEQIELFCHDVPGAAYELAKKFWPGPLTMVLPARDCVPRRTTGGLSTVAVRCPDNAVTREIIRLAGVPIAAPSANISGKPSTTTAQHVLHDHDGKIAAIVDGGPCRVGVESTIVDLTEDRPRLLRPGGITPEQLISVLGDLVIDKAVTAQIDKDAVVKAPGMKYRHYAPAEPVVIVSGSREKAAAYIRRHFTPGDRVLCFEEELPLYTGCSPLSYGREADVNTLSAGLFAALRELDDPGIHQVYARCPVGGGVAYAVQNRLKKAAAFHIVDAEEEA
;
A
#
# COMPACT_ATOMS: atom_id res chain seq x y z
N MET A 1 9.05 10.55 23.64
CA MET A 1 9.68 9.20 23.56
C MET A 1 10.65 9.23 22.38
N LYS A 2 11.81 8.55 22.42
CA LYS A 2 12.70 8.45 21.25
C LYS A 2 12.36 7.17 20.49
N THR A 3 12.11 7.25 19.21
CA THR A 3 11.86 6.06 18.35
C THR A 3 13.18 5.31 18.15
N LEU A 4 13.19 3.99 18.40
CA LEU A 4 14.36 3.14 18.16
C LEU A 4 14.44 2.79 16.66
N LEU A 5 15.63 2.93 16.07
CA LEU A 5 15.90 2.42 14.73
C LEU A 5 16.70 1.11 14.87
N LEU A 6 16.07 -0.02 14.51
CA LEU A 6 16.62 -1.37 14.66
C LEU A 6 17.02 -1.90 13.26
N SER A 7 18.26 -2.35 13.11
CA SER A 7 18.70 -2.94 11.84
C SER A 7 18.16 -4.36 11.70
N ALA A 8 17.54 -4.69 10.56
CA ALA A 8 17.10 -6.05 10.23
C ALA A 8 18.27 -7.05 10.13
N GLN A 9 19.51 -6.57 10.02
CA GLN A 9 20.73 -7.41 9.99
C GLN A 9 21.18 -7.82 11.41
N ASP A 10 20.72 -7.15 12.45
CA ASP A 10 21.03 -7.51 13.83
C ASP A 10 20.12 -8.67 14.27
N LYS A 11 20.75 -9.76 14.73
CA LYS A 11 20.06 -10.97 15.19
C LYS A 11 19.14 -10.73 16.39
N ALA A 12 19.36 -9.69 17.19
CA ALA A 12 18.53 -9.34 18.32
C ALA A 12 17.25 -8.58 17.92
N THR A 13 17.22 -7.97 16.73
CA THR A 13 16.10 -7.14 16.27
C THR A 13 14.74 -7.86 16.31
N PRO A 14 14.59 -9.11 15.82
CA PRO A 14 13.28 -9.76 15.85
C PRO A 14 12.74 -9.95 17.27
N GLU A 15 13.58 -10.32 18.23
CA GLU A 15 13.16 -10.50 19.63
C GLU A 15 12.80 -9.16 20.29
N ILE A 16 13.59 -8.10 20.05
CA ILE A 16 13.30 -6.76 20.57
C ILE A 16 11.96 -6.27 20.04
N ALA A 17 11.73 -6.37 18.71
CA ALA A 17 10.49 -5.95 18.07
C ALA A 17 9.28 -6.78 18.55
N ALA A 18 9.43 -8.11 18.66
CA ALA A 18 8.39 -8.99 19.18
C ALA A 18 7.99 -8.66 20.63
N ASN A 19 8.98 -8.36 21.48
CA ASN A 19 8.74 -7.94 22.86
C ASN A 19 7.95 -6.61 22.93
N LEU A 20 8.28 -5.64 22.06
CA LEU A 20 7.53 -4.37 21.98
C LEU A 20 6.07 -4.63 21.54
N ILE A 21 5.85 -5.46 20.51
CA ILE A 21 4.51 -5.85 20.07
C ILE A 21 3.70 -6.52 21.18
N ARG A 22 4.30 -7.47 21.93
CA ARG A 22 3.65 -8.13 23.08
C ARG A 22 3.24 -7.16 24.17
N ARG A 23 3.97 -6.07 24.35
CA ARG A 23 3.67 -5.00 25.33
C ARG A 23 2.62 -4.00 24.82
N GLY A 24 2.05 -4.22 23.64
CA GLY A 24 1.08 -3.32 23.02
C GLY A 24 1.69 -2.02 22.48
N GLU A 25 3.00 -2.03 22.18
CA GLU A 25 3.67 -0.90 21.56
C GLU A 25 3.62 -0.97 20.03
N LEU A 26 3.76 0.19 19.38
CA LEU A 26 3.80 0.28 17.91
C LEU A 26 5.22 0.05 17.39
N VAL A 27 5.35 -0.84 16.42
CA VAL A 27 6.60 -1.11 15.71
C VAL A 27 6.36 -1.03 14.20
N ALA A 28 7.10 -0.19 13.50
CA ALA A 28 7.08 -0.23 12.04
C ALA A 28 7.92 -1.40 11.54
N ILE A 29 7.31 -2.24 10.71
CA ILE A 29 7.89 -3.47 10.18
C ILE A 29 8.11 -3.38 8.66
N PRO A 30 9.25 -3.85 8.13
CA PRO A 30 9.50 -3.89 6.69
C PRO A 30 8.69 -5.00 6.03
N THR A 31 8.19 -4.76 4.83
CA THR A 31 7.64 -5.81 3.96
C THR A 31 8.17 -5.63 2.54
N GLU A 32 7.91 -6.61 1.67
CA GLU A 32 8.25 -6.50 0.25
C GLU A 32 7.43 -5.42 -0.47
N THR A 33 6.27 -5.04 0.07
CA THR A 33 5.34 -4.07 -0.52
C THR A 33 5.59 -2.65 -0.04
N VAL A 34 5.24 -2.34 1.19
CA VAL A 34 5.44 -1.06 1.89
C VAL A 34 5.73 -1.36 3.36
N TYR A 35 6.29 -0.41 4.10
CA TYR A 35 6.40 -0.56 5.55
C TYR A 35 5.01 -0.57 6.19
N GLY A 36 4.82 -1.47 7.15
CA GLY A 36 3.59 -1.57 7.94
C GLY A 36 3.76 -0.97 9.34
N LEU A 37 2.78 -0.19 9.82
CA LEU A 37 2.75 0.25 11.22
C LEU A 37 2.06 -0.84 12.04
N GLY A 38 2.86 -1.66 12.72
CA GLY A 38 2.44 -2.89 13.38
C GLY A 38 2.06 -2.71 14.84
N ALA A 39 1.02 -3.42 15.26
CA ALA A 39 0.63 -3.63 16.65
C ALA A 39 0.13 -5.06 16.84
N ASN A 40 0.01 -5.53 18.10
CA ASN A 40 -0.67 -6.78 18.42
C ASN A 40 -2.12 -6.73 17.88
N GLY A 41 -2.40 -7.56 16.87
CA GLY A 41 -3.69 -7.56 16.17
C GLY A 41 -4.87 -8.06 17.01
N LEU A 42 -4.61 -8.70 18.15
CA LEU A 42 -5.61 -9.21 19.09
C LEU A 42 -5.81 -8.29 20.33
N ASP A 43 -5.04 -7.22 20.41
CA ASP A 43 -5.15 -6.22 21.49
C ASP A 43 -5.80 -4.95 20.96
N GLU A 44 -7.07 -4.71 21.35
CA GLU A 44 -7.85 -3.56 20.91
C GLU A 44 -7.21 -2.22 21.30
N ALA A 45 -6.55 -2.15 22.46
CA ALA A 45 -5.86 -0.95 22.92
C ALA A 45 -4.61 -0.66 22.07
N ALA A 46 -3.83 -1.71 21.76
CA ALA A 46 -2.67 -1.59 20.87
C ALA A 46 -3.08 -1.19 19.44
N VAL A 47 -4.13 -1.79 18.92
CA VAL A 47 -4.69 -1.44 17.59
C VAL A 47 -5.19 0.00 17.57
N THR A 48 -5.80 0.50 18.64
CA THR A 48 -6.26 1.91 18.73
C THR A 48 -5.10 2.89 18.57
N LYS A 49 -3.93 2.60 19.13
CA LYS A 49 -2.73 3.43 18.95
C LYS A 49 -2.32 3.60 17.47
N ILE A 50 -2.58 2.59 16.60
CA ILE A 50 -2.33 2.72 15.15
C ILE A 50 -3.15 3.86 14.55
N PHE A 51 -4.45 3.90 14.86
CA PHE A 51 -5.36 4.93 14.35
C PHE A 51 -4.95 6.32 14.84
N GLU A 52 -4.58 6.43 16.11
CA GLU A 52 -4.12 7.69 16.72
C GLU A 52 -2.81 8.19 16.08
N ALA A 53 -1.79 7.32 16.00
CA ALA A 53 -0.49 7.69 15.42
C ALA A 53 -0.58 8.14 13.96
N LYS A 54 -1.51 7.56 13.18
CA LYS A 54 -1.70 7.86 11.76
C LYS A 54 -2.70 8.99 11.50
N GLY A 55 -3.54 9.38 12.45
CA GLY A 55 -4.73 10.18 12.20
C GLY A 55 -5.72 9.47 11.24
N ARG A 56 -5.86 8.13 11.39
CA ARG A 56 -6.65 7.29 10.49
C ARG A 56 -8.10 7.17 10.97
N PRO A 57 -9.11 7.22 10.07
CA PRO A 57 -10.49 6.90 10.41
C PRO A 57 -10.63 5.48 10.95
N GLN A 58 -11.41 5.33 12.03
CA GLN A 58 -11.52 4.07 12.78
C GLN A 58 -12.40 3.01 12.11
N ASP A 59 -13.19 3.39 11.12
CA ASP A 59 -14.05 2.51 10.28
C ASP A 59 -13.27 1.82 9.14
N ASN A 60 -11.98 2.09 9.01
CA ASN A 60 -11.15 1.54 7.94
C ASN A 60 -10.38 0.32 8.44
N PRO A 61 -10.77 -0.92 8.05
CA PRO A 61 -10.22 -2.15 8.60
C PRO A 61 -8.71 -2.27 8.39
N LEU A 62 -8.06 -3.14 9.16
CA LEU A 62 -6.64 -3.42 9.11
C LEU A 62 -6.39 -4.81 8.53
N ILE A 63 -5.15 -5.04 8.08
CA ILE A 63 -4.70 -6.35 7.61
C ILE A 63 -3.95 -7.03 8.76
N LEU A 64 -4.35 -8.26 9.12
CA LEU A 64 -3.60 -9.13 10.01
C LEU A 64 -2.46 -9.81 9.23
N HIS A 65 -1.24 -9.57 9.66
CA HIS A 65 -0.05 -10.24 9.13
C HIS A 65 0.24 -11.47 9.98
N ILE A 66 0.38 -12.61 9.31
CA ILE A 66 0.66 -13.94 9.87
C ILE A 66 1.99 -14.46 9.31
N CYS A 67 2.60 -15.45 9.92
CA CYS A 67 3.90 -15.98 9.50
C CYS A 67 3.81 -17.23 8.61
N GLY A 68 2.61 -17.81 8.46
CA GLY A 68 2.37 -18.97 7.59
C GLY A 68 0.89 -19.23 7.36
N ALA A 69 0.56 -19.99 6.31
CA ALA A 69 -0.81 -20.30 5.93
C ALA A 69 -1.55 -21.17 6.99
N GLU A 70 -0.81 -21.94 7.78
CA GLU A 70 -1.33 -22.75 8.89
C GLU A 70 -2.01 -21.93 10.00
N GLN A 71 -1.74 -20.61 10.02
CA GLN A 71 -2.35 -19.70 11.00
C GLN A 71 -3.69 -19.13 10.54
N ILE A 72 -4.13 -19.35 9.29
CA ILE A 72 -5.39 -18.79 8.77
C ILE A 72 -6.54 -19.15 9.69
N GLU A 73 -6.69 -20.44 10.03
CA GLU A 73 -7.80 -20.95 10.84
C GLU A 73 -7.79 -20.51 12.31
N LEU A 74 -6.70 -19.90 12.77
CA LEU A 74 -6.66 -19.30 14.11
C LEU A 74 -7.50 -18.01 14.18
N PHE A 75 -7.65 -17.32 13.04
CA PHE A 75 -8.28 -16.00 12.96
C PHE A 75 -9.49 -15.94 12.03
N CYS A 76 -9.66 -16.97 11.19
CA CYS A 76 -10.75 -17.08 10.20
C CYS A 76 -11.52 -18.38 10.38
N HIS A 77 -12.80 -18.39 10.02
CA HIS A 77 -13.64 -19.59 9.94
C HIS A 77 -14.19 -19.74 8.51
N ASP A 78 -14.79 -20.90 8.20
CA ASP A 78 -15.36 -21.20 6.87
C ASP A 78 -14.42 -20.84 5.71
N VAL A 79 -13.14 -21.17 5.86
CA VAL A 79 -12.08 -20.84 4.89
C VAL A 79 -12.28 -21.65 3.62
N PRO A 80 -12.55 -21.01 2.46
CA PRO A 80 -12.76 -21.75 1.21
C PRO A 80 -11.46 -22.38 0.71
N GLY A 81 -11.57 -23.51 -0.01
CA GLY A 81 -10.41 -24.20 -0.60
C GLY A 81 -9.56 -23.30 -1.50
N ALA A 82 -10.19 -22.35 -2.19
CA ALA A 82 -9.50 -21.34 -2.99
C ALA A 82 -8.49 -20.50 -2.19
N ALA A 83 -8.73 -20.25 -0.90
CA ALA A 83 -7.79 -19.51 -0.05
C ALA A 83 -6.48 -20.26 0.14
N TYR A 84 -6.54 -21.59 0.30
CA TYR A 84 -5.34 -22.44 0.45
C TYR A 84 -4.57 -22.55 -0.88
N GLU A 85 -5.26 -22.65 -2.01
CA GLU A 85 -4.61 -22.68 -3.32
C GLU A 85 -3.90 -21.34 -3.61
N LEU A 86 -4.52 -20.21 -3.27
CA LEU A 86 -3.90 -18.89 -3.37
C LEU A 86 -2.71 -18.75 -2.42
N ALA A 87 -2.84 -19.17 -1.17
CA ALA A 87 -1.75 -19.17 -0.19
C ALA A 87 -0.57 -20.01 -0.66
N LYS A 88 -0.82 -21.24 -1.13
CA LYS A 88 0.21 -22.13 -1.67
C LYS A 88 1.00 -21.51 -2.83
N LYS A 89 0.33 -20.72 -3.69
CA LYS A 89 0.95 -20.14 -4.89
C LYS A 89 1.61 -18.79 -4.63
N PHE A 90 1.06 -17.97 -3.72
CA PHE A 90 1.41 -16.56 -3.58
C PHE A 90 1.88 -16.14 -2.18
N TRP A 91 1.91 -17.05 -1.20
CA TRP A 91 2.46 -16.79 0.13
C TRP A 91 3.73 -17.62 0.39
N PRO A 92 4.72 -17.00 1.06
CA PRO A 92 4.80 -15.59 1.47
C PRO A 92 4.81 -14.65 0.26
N GLY A 93 4.05 -13.52 0.34
CA GLY A 93 4.00 -12.59 -0.79
C GLY A 93 2.96 -11.48 -0.69
N PRO A 94 2.84 -10.69 -1.78
CA PRO A 94 2.03 -9.48 -1.83
C PRO A 94 0.54 -9.74 -2.10
N LEU A 95 -0.02 -10.81 -1.52
CA LEU A 95 -1.45 -11.15 -1.58
C LEU A 95 -2.08 -11.05 -0.20
N THR A 96 -3.21 -10.36 -0.12
CA THR A 96 -4.10 -10.29 1.04
C THR A 96 -5.43 -10.92 0.69
N MET A 97 -5.97 -11.76 1.55
CA MET A 97 -7.28 -12.39 1.40
C MET A 97 -8.23 -11.88 2.47
N VAL A 98 -9.46 -11.51 2.09
CA VAL A 98 -10.54 -11.19 3.03
C VAL A 98 -11.36 -12.45 3.25
N LEU A 99 -11.52 -12.83 4.52
CA LEU A 99 -12.14 -14.06 4.98
C LEU A 99 -13.08 -13.77 6.17
N PRO A 100 -14.05 -14.65 6.50
CA PRO A 100 -14.87 -14.52 7.69
C PRO A 100 -14.01 -14.56 8.96
N ALA A 101 -14.20 -13.56 9.84
CA ALA A 101 -13.39 -13.38 11.04
C ALA A 101 -13.91 -14.23 12.21
N ARG A 102 -13.01 -14.86 12.96
CA ARG A 102 -13.34 -15.46 14.27
C ARG A 102 -13.52 -14.38 15.35
N ASP A 103 -14.28 -14.70 16.38
CA ASP A 103 -14.60 -13.81 17.51
C ASP A 103 -13.35 -13.35 18.30
N CYS A 104 -12.23 -14.06 18.20
CA CYS A 104 -10.97 -13.65 18.81
C CYS A 104 -10.34 -12.41 18.15
N VAL A 105 -10.78 -12.03 16.94
CA VAL A 105 -10.29 -10.83 16.25
C VAL A 105 -11.09 -9.62 16.71
N PRO A 106 -10.47 -8.62 17.34
CA PRO A 106 -11.18 -7.46 17.85
C PRO A 106 -11.92 -6.68 16.75
N ARG A 107 -13.09 -6.15 17.08
CA ARG A 107 -13.86 -5.30 16.16
C ARG A 107 -13.09 -4.07 15.68
N ARG A 108 -12.17 -3.56 16.48
CA ARG A 108 -11.27 -2.47 16.10
C ARG A 108 -10.37 -2.88 14.92
N THR A 109 -9.87 -4.10 14.91
CA THR A 109 -9.04 -4.65 13.83
C THR A 109 -9.85 -4.83 12.54
N THR A 110 -11.08 -5.33 12.64
CA THR A 110 -11.97 -5.56 11.50
C THR A 110 -12.69 -4.30 11.01
N GLY A 111 -12.57 -3.15 11.70
CA GLY A 111 -13.37 -1.95 11.42
C GLY A 111 -14.85 -2.16 11.67
N GLY A 112 -15.23 -3.10 12.56
CA GLY A 112 -16.61 -3.46 12.88
C GLY A 112 -17.24 -4.51 11.95
N LEU A 113 -16.52 -4.99 10.95
CA LEU A 113 -16.98 -5.99 9.99
C LEU A 113 -16.96 -7.40 10.59
N SER A 114 -17.70 -8.32 9.96
CA SER A 114 -17.64 -9.78 10.22
C SER A 114 -16.51 -10.48 9.48
N THR A 115 -15.69 -9.73 8.77
CA THR A 115 -14.58 -10.24 7.95
C THR A 115 -13.26 -9.64 8.39
N VAL A 116 -12.16 -10.35 8.14
CA VAL A 116 -10.80 -9.88 8.39
C VAL A 116 -9.94 -10.11 7.16
N ALA A 117 -9.05 -9.17 6.88
CA ALA A 117 -8.03 -9.30 5.85
C ALA A 117 -6.77 -9.94 6.45
N VAL A 118 -6.25 -11.01 5.83
CA VAL A 118 -5.06 -11.74 6.29
C VAL A 118 -4.00 -11.80 5.20
N ARG A 119 -2.72 -11.75 5.60
CA ARG A 119 -1.57 -11.80 4.70
C ARG A 119 -0.35 -12.43 5.35
N CYS A 120 0.42 -13.22 4.58
CA CYS A 120 1.76 -13.67 4.96
C CYS A 120 2.79 -12.89 4.12
N PRO A 121 3.52 -11.90 4.68
CA PRO A 121 4.43 -11.05 3.91
C PRO A 121 5.73 -11.79 3.53
N ASP A 122 6.28 -11.47 2.35
CA ASP A 122 7.60 -11.98 1.91
C ASP A 122 8.74 -11.13 2.48
N ASN A 123 8.86 -11.17 3.80
CA ASN A 123 9.98 -10.57 4.52
C ASN A 123 10.33 -11.46 5.73
N ALA A 124 11.52 -12.04 5.71
CA ALA A 124 11.94 -13.03 6.70
C ALA A 124 11.97 -12.45 8.13
N VAL A 125 12.45 -11.21 8.29
CA VAL A 125 12.54 -10.56 9.61
C VAL A 125 11.14 -10.30 10.15
N THR A 126 10.22 -9.83 9.33
CA THR A 126 8.83 -9.60 9.75
C THR A 126 8.13 -10.90 10.13
N ARG A 127 8.28 -11.97 9.35
CA ARG A 127 7.72 -13.28 9.73
C ARG A 127 8.31 -13.82 11.03
N GLU A 128 9.61 -13.60 11.25
CA GLU A 128 10.25 -14.00 12.52
C GLU A 128 9.74 -13.17 13.70
N ILE A 129 9.51 -11.86 13.53
CA ILE A 129 8.89 -11.01 14.54
C ILE A 129 7.49 -11.54 14.90
N ILE A 130 6.65 -11.87 13.91
CA ILE A 130 5.31 -12.43 14.12
C ILE A 130 5.40 -13.76 14.89
N ARG A 131 6.30 -14.64 14.47
CA ARG A 131 6.51 -15.95 15.10
C ARG A 131 6.93 -15.79 16.57
N LEU A 132 7.89 -14.91 16.86
CA LEU A 132 8.39 -14.66 18.21
C LEU A 132 7.36 -13.90 19.07
N ALA A 133 6.56 -13.01 18.50
CA ALA A 133 5.49 -12.33 19.22
C ALA A 133 4.39 -13.29 19.65
N GLY A 134 4.18 -14.40 18.92
CA GLY A 134 3.13 -15.38 19.20
C GLY A 134 1.71 -14.85 18.95
N VAL A 135 1.59 -13.70 18.28
CA VAL A 135 0.33 -13.02 17.92
C VAL A 135 0.41 -12.50 16.49
N PRO A 136 -0.73 -12.40 15.76
CA PRO A 136 -0.74 -11.75 14.45
C PRO A 136 -0.50 -10.25 14.61
N ILE A 137 0.13 -9.64 13.63
CA ILE A 137 0.39 -8.20 13.65
C ILE A 137 -0.63 -7.47 12.76
N ALA A 138 -1.49 -6.66 13.35
CA ALA A 138 -2.32 -5.73 12.59
C ALA A 138 -1.45 -4.59 12.06
N ALA A 139 -1.37 -4.42 10.74
CA ALA A 139 -0.55 -3.37 10.15
C ALA A 139 -1.15 -2.78 8.87
N PRO A 140 -1.60 -1.52 8.88
CA PRO A 140 -1.72 -0.69 7.68
C PRO A 140 -0.34 -0.22 7.23
N SER A 141 -0.23 0.43 6.06
CA SER A 141 1.00 1.13 5.67
C SER A 141 1.45 2.14 6.74
N ALA A 142 2.75 2.37 6.90
CA ALA A 142 3.30 3.16 8.00
C ALA A 142 3.39 4.68 7.72
N ASN A 143 2.61 5.23 6.79
CA ASN A 143 2.50 6.66 6.53
C ASN A 143 1.45 7.34 7.40
N ILE A 144 1.52 8.66 7.57
CA ILE A 144 0.40 9.48 8.05
C ILE A 144 -0.77 9.34 7.07
N SER A 145 -2.01 9.27 7.58
CA SER A 145 -3.21 9.03 6.75
C SER A 145 -3.33 10.06 5.63
N GLY A 146 -3.62 9.60 4.42
CA GLY A 146 -3.74 10.42 3.21
C GLY A 146 -2.44 10.59 2.43
N LYS A 147 -1.28 10.60 3.08
CA LYS A 147 0.05 10.77 2.45
C LYS A 147 0.51 9.52 1.68
N PRO A 148 1.50 9.65 0.77
CA PRO A 148 2.08 8.51 0.07
C PRO A 148 2.64 7.46 1.03
N SER A 149 2.50 6.17 0.70
CA SER A 149 2.96 5.07 1.56
C SER A 149 4.49 5.10 1.75
N THR A 150 4.96 4.52 2.86
CA THR A 150 6.38 4.48 3.22
C THR A 150 7.04 3.25 2.64
N THR A 151 8.11 3.43 1.86
CA THR A 151 8.88 2.34 1.21
C THR A 151 10.30 2.20 1.75
N THR A 152 10.70 3.05 2.69
CA THR A 152 11.97 3.00 3.41
C THR A 152 11.76 3.31 4.90
N ALA A 153 12.72 2.90 5.75
CA ALA A 153 12.71 3.24 7.17
C ALA A 153 12.78 4.76 7.40
N GLN A 154 13.49 5.50 6.54
CA GLN A 154 13.59 6.96 6.58
C GLN A 154 12.25 7.64 6.35
N HIS A 155 11.44 7.13 5.42
CA HIS A 155 10.06 7.63 5.23
C HIS A 155 9.23 7.46 6.50
N VAL A 156 9.37 6.30 7.19
CA VAL A 156 8.67 6.05 8.44
C VAL A 156 9.16 6.97 9.55
N LEU A 157 10.48 7.15 9.66
CA LEU A 157 11.09 8.05 10.64
C LEU A 157 10.59 9.49 10.46
N HIS A 158 10.52 9.98 9.20
CA HIS A 158 9.96 11.29 8.90
C HIS A 158 8.53 11.47 9.43
N ASP A 159 7.68 10.44 9.28
CA ASP A 159 6.27 10.51 9.66
C ASP A 159 6.02 10.30 11.16
N HIS A 160 6.85 9.45 11.81
CA HIS A 160 6.54 8.89 13.13
C HIS A 160 7.65 8.98 14.18
N ASP A 161 8.74 9.73 13.95
CA ASP A 161 9.74 9.92 14.98
C ASP A 161 9.12 10.48 16.28
N GLY A 162 9.49 9.89 17.40
CA GLY A 162 8.94 10.25 18.73
C GLY A 162 7.51 9.77 19.02
N LYS A 163 6.80 9.17 18.02
CA LYS A 163 5.40 8.73 18.16
C LYS A 163 5.24 7.21 18.31
N ILE A 164 6.23 6.42 17.86
CA ILE A 164 6.22 4.95 17.90
C ILE A 164 7.46 4.41 18.61
N ALA A 165 7.38 3.19 19.12
CA ALA A 165 8.46 2.61 19.91
C ALA A 165 9.69 2.27 19.07
N ALA A 166 9.51 1.66 17.89
CA ALA A 166 10.62 1.26 17.05
C ALA A 166 10.26 1.22 15.54
N ILE A 167 11.30 1.30 14.73
CA ILE A 167 11.30 1.03 13.29
C ILE A 167 12.32 -0.06 13.03
N VAL A 168 11.92 -1.15 12.37
CA VAL A 168 12.83 -2.18 11.88
C VAL A 168 13.26 -1.80 10.47
N ASP A 169 14.54 -1.42 10.30
CA ASP A 169 15.08 -1.06 8.99
C ASP A 169 15.47 -2.33 8.21
N GLY A 170 14.65 -2.69 7.25
CA GLY A 170 14.86 -3.79 6.30
C GLY A 170 15.31 -3.34 4.92
N GLY A 171 15.69 -2.06 4.76
CA GLY A 171 16.00 -1.46 3.47
C GLY A 171 14.76 -1.08 2.66
N PRO A 172 14.92 -0.70 1.38
CA PRO A 172 13.82 -0.31 0.50
C PRO A 172 12.92 -1.49 0.14
N CYS A 173 11.62 -1.22 0.00
CA CYS A 173 10.63 -2.21 -0.40
C CYS A 173 10.79 -2.57 -1.89
N ARG A 174 10.83 -3.88 -2.20
CA ARG A 174 11.06 -4.37 -3.56
C ARG A 174 9.87 -4.15 -4.50
N VAL A 175 8.64 -4.33 -4.02
CA VAL A 175 7.41 -4.18 -4.82
C VAL A 175 6.96 -2.71 -4.86
N GLY A 176 7.04 -1.99 -3.75
CA GLY A 176 6.82 -0.56 -3.65
C GLY A 176 5.36 -0.09 -3.67
N VAL A 177 4.42 -0.95 -4.03
CA VAL A 177 2.97 -0.70 -3.90
C VAL A 177 2.36 -1.73 -2.95
N GLU A 178 1.22 -1.40 -2.33
CA GLU A 178 0.57 -2.30 -1.36
C GLU A 178 0.10 -3.59 -2.02
N SER A 179 -0.14 -4.62 -1.19
CA SER A 179 -0.61 -5.94 -1.59
C SER A 179 -1.90 -5.90 -2.42
N THR A 180 -2.04 -6.84 -3.32
CA THR A 180 -3.32 -7.19 -3.93
C THR A 180 -4.28 -7.68 -2.86
N ILE A 181 -5.55 -7.24 -2.90
CA ILE A 181 -6.58 -7.70 -1.96
C ILE A 181 -7.70 -8.36 -2.75
N VAL A 182 -7.98 -9.62 -2.41
CA VAL A 182 -9.10 -10.40 -2.94
C VAL A 182 -10.07 -10.75 -1.81
N ASP A 183 -11.34 -10.52 -2.04
CA ASP A 183 -12.43 -10.95 -1.16
C ASP A 183 -12.90 -12.35 -1.59
N LEU A 184 -12.88 -13.29 -0.65
CA LEU A 184 -13.30 -14.68 -0.83
C LEU A 184 -14.55 -15.01 0.01
N THR A 185 -15.27 -14.00 0.50
CA THR A 185 -16.47 -14.16 1.35
C THR A 185 -17.77 -14.18 0.54
N GLU A 186 -17.69 -13.95 -0.76
CA GLU A 186 -18.82 -13.99 -1.70
C GLU A 186 -18.70 -15.21 -2.63
N ASP A 187 -19.79 -15.57 -3.29
CA ASP A 187 -19.83 -16.71 -4.22
C ASP A 187 -18.79 -16.59 -5.35
N ARG A 188 -18.52 -15.35 -5.78
CA ARG A 188 -17.50 -15.04 -6.79
C ARG A 188 -16.37 -14.22 -6.17
N PRO A 189 -15.11 -14.66 -6.29
CA PRO A 189 -13.97 -13.89 -5.82
C PRO A 189 -13.96 -12.48 -6.39
N ARG A 190 -13.65 -11.48 -5.54
CA ARG A 190 -13.69 -10.07 -5.93
C ARG A 190 -12.37 -9.38 -5.64
N LEU A 191 -11.77 -8.74 -6.65
CA LEU A 191 -10.59 -7.89 -6.49
C LEU A 191 -11.01 -6.55 -5.87
N LEU A 192 -10.55 -6.30 -4.65
CA LEU A 192 -10.82 -5.04 -3.94
C LEU A 192 -9.70 -4.01 -4.14
N ARG A 193 -8.48 -4.46 -4.39
CA ARG A 193 -7.32 -3.59 -4.62
C ARG A 193 -6.27 -4.30 -5.48
N PRO A 194 -5.86 -3.74 -6.63
CA PRO A 194 -4.75 -4.29 -7.40
C PRO A 194 -3.41 -4.02 -6.68
N GLY A 195 -2.44 -4.91 -6.85
CA GLY A 195 -1.11 -4.84 -6.23
C GLY A 195 -0.12 -5.72 -6.97
N GLY A 196 0.86 -6.27 -6.24
CA GLY A 196 1.93 -7.08 -6.83
C GLY A 196 1.49 -8.42 -7.44
N ILE A 197 0.33 -8.96 -7.03
CA ILE A 197 -0.30 -10.11 -7.71
C ILE A 197 -1.34 -9.57 -8.68
N THR A 198 -1.22 -9.96 -9.96
CA THR A 198 -2.05 -9.41 -11.03
C THR A 198 -3.42 -10.11 -11.13
N PRO A 199 -4.44 -9.45 -11.73
CA PRO A 199 -5.73 -10.09 -11.97
C PRO A 199 -5.60 -11.40 -12.77
N GLU A 200 -4.74 -11.45 -13.75
CA GLU A 200 -4.50 -12.63 -14.61
C GLU A 200 -3.92 -13.79 -13.78
N GLN A 201 -3.02 -13.49 -12.83
CA GLN A 201 -2.47 -14.48 -11.92
C GLN A 201 -3.55 -15.02 -10.96
N LEU A 202 -4.43 -14.16 -10.44
CA LEU A 202 -5.56 -14.60 -9.61
C LEU A 202 -6.53 -15.48 -10.41
N ILE A 203 -6.92 -15.06 -11.61
CA ILE A 203 -7.81 -15.83 -12.52
C ILE A 203 -7.22 -17.20 -12.83
N SER A 204 -5.89 -17.31 -12.98
CA SER A 204 -5.23 -18.60 -13.23
C SER A 204 -5.41 -19.64 -12.11
N VAL A 205 -5.78 -19.19 -10.90
CA VAL A 205 -6.06 -20.07 -9.74
C VAL A 205 -7.56 -20.19 -9.49
N LEU A 206 -8.27 -19.06 -9.58
CA LEU A 206 -9.68 -18.95 -9.18
C LEU A 206 -10.65 -19.30 -10.32
N GLY A 207 -10.18 -19.27 -11.58
CA GLY A 207 -11.02 -19.45 -12.78
C GLY A 207 -11.84 -18.21 -13.16
N ASP A 208 -12.29 -17.42 -12.17
CA ASP A 208 -13.08 -16.20 -12.35
C ASP A 208 -12.68 -15.13 -11.33
N LEU A 209 -12.90 -13.86 -11.66
CA LEU A 209 -12.60 -12.72 -10.77
C LEU A 209 -13.45 -11.51 -11.12
N VAL A 210 -14.21 -11.00 -10.17
CA VAL A 210 -14.93 -9.73 -10.29
C VAL A 210 -14.01 -8.58 -9.90
N ILE A 211 -13.94 -7.53 -10.70
CA ILE A 211 -13.25 -6.28 -10.33
C ILE A 211 -14.23 -5.37 -9.58
N ASP A 212 -13.89 -4.99 -8.35
CA ASP A 212 -14.72 -4.07 -7.56
C ASP A 212 -14.73 -2.66 -8.18
N LYS A 213 -15.88 -1.98 -8.10
CA LYS A 213 -16.02 -0.61 -8.63
C LYS A 213 -15.03 0.38 -8.00
N ALA A 214 -14.67 0.20 -6.72
CA ALA A 214 -13.69 1.04 -6.02
C ALA A 214 -12.26 0.97 -6.62
N VAL A 215 -11.99 -0.02 -7.46
CA VAL A 215 -10.71 -0.13 -8.19
C VAL A 215 -10.65 0.86 -9.35
N THR A 216 -11.75 1.08 -10.04
CA THR A 216 -11.82 1.84 -11.30
C THR A 216 -12.40 3.24 -11.17
N ALA A 217 -13.18 3.49 -10.12
CA ALA A 217 -13.86 4.77 -9.90
C ALA A 217 -13.79 5.19 -8.43
N GLN A 218 -14.07 6.47 -8.20
CA GLN A 218 -14.29 6.99 -6.85
C GLN A 218 -15.63 6.45 -6.32
N ILE A 219 -15.64 5.99 -5.07
CA ILE A 219 -16.86 5.52 -4.38
C ILE A 219 -17.35 6.56 -3.39
N ASP A 220 -18.62 6.45 -3.01
CA ASP A 220 -19.24 7.36 -2.05
C ASP A 220 -18.55 7.33 -0.68
N LYS A 221 -18.54 8.48 -0.02
CA LYS A 221 -17.92 8.63 1.32
C LYS A 221 -18.58 7.77 2.38
N ASP A 222 -19.86 7.41 2.20
CA ASP A 222 -20.64 6.58 3.14
C ASP A 222 -20.62 5.08 2.80
N ALA A 223 -19.93 4.69 1.73
CA ALA A 223 -19.79 3.29 1.36
C ALA A 223 -19.06 2.49 2.46
N VAL A 224 -19.60 1.33 2.80
CA VAL A 224 -18.91 0.35 3.66
C VAL A 224 -17.80 -0.31 2.85
N VAL A 225 -16.57 -0.25 3.35
CA VAL A 225 -15.40 -0.81 2.64
C VAL A 225 -14.83 -1.99 3.41
N LYS A 226 -14.60 -3.09 2.70
CA LYS A 226 -14.07 -4.35 3.27
C LYS A 226 -12.54 -4.37 3.38
N ALA A 227 -11.85 -3.37 2.81
CA ALA A 227 -10.38 -3.36 2.78
C ALA A 227 -9.79 -1.95 2.78
N PRO A 228 -8.52 -1.79 3.24
CA PRO A 228 -7.81 -0.52 3.20
C PRO A 228 -7.61 0.01 1.77
N GLY A 229 -7.70 1.34 1.60
CA GLY A 229 -7.40 2.02 0.33
C GLY A 229 -8.55 2.08 -0.67
N MET A 230 -9.78 1.72 -0.28
CA MET A 230 -10.94 1.79 -1.16
C MET A 230 -11.62 3.17 -1.16
N LYS A 231 -11.82 3.80 0.01
CA LYS A 231 -12.78 4.90 0.23
C LYS A 231 -12.17 6.30 0.22
N TYR A 232 -11.09 6.51 0.95
CA TYR A 232 -10.58 7.86 1.22
C TYR A 232 -9.60 8.34 0.14
N ARG A 233 -9.35 9.68 0.07
CA ARG A 233 -8.20 10.21 -0.69
C ARG A 233 -6.94 9.59 -0.11
N HIS A 234 -6.17 8.94 -0.94
CA HIS A 234 -4.97 8.21 -0.55
C HIS A 234 -3.81 8.57 -1.47
N TYR A 235 -2.60 8.44 -0.96
CA TYR A 235 -1.36 8.50 -1.73
C TYR A 235 -1.02 9.88 -2.29
N ALA A 236 -1.79 10.91 -1.97
CA ALA A 236 -1.59 12.24 -2.53
C ALA A 236 -0.49 13.00 -1.80
N PRO A 237 0.43 13.67 -2.51
CA PRO A 237 1.21 14.76 -1.95
C PRO A 237 0.27 15.92 -1.52
N ALA A 238 0.81 16.93 -0.87
CA ALA A 238 0.02 18.10 -0.46
C ALA A 238 -0.62 18.80 -1.66
N GLU A 239 0.13 18.91 -2.74
CA GLU A 239 -0.25 19.67 -3.92
C GLU A 239 -1.06 18.84 -4.94
N PRO A 240 -1.83 19.49 -5.83
CA PRO A 240 -2.63 18.81 -6.84
C PRO A 240 -1.76 17.99 -7.80
N VAL A 241 -2.22 16.78 -8.10
CA VAL A 241 -1.65 15.93 -9.16
C VAL A 241 -2.63 15.88 -10.33
N VAL A 242 -2.13 16.11 -11.55
CA VAL A 242 -2.88 15.96 -12.80
C VAL A 242 -2.21 14.89 -13.65
N ILE A 243 -2.94 13.84 -14.00
CA ILE A 243 -2.45 12.83 -14.94
C ILE A 243 -2.63 13.37 -16.36
N VAL A 244 -1.54 13.37 -17.14
CA VAL A 244 -1.58 13.73 -18.54
C VAL A 244 -1.40 12.47 -19.38
N SER A 245 -2.49 12.04 -20.05
CA SER A 245 -2.53 10.89 -20.96
C SER A 245 -2.21 11.31 -22.40
N GLY A 246 -2.09 10.33 -23.28
CA GLY A 246 -1.73 10.53 -24.69
C GLY A 246 -0.29 10.11 -25.02
N SER A 247 0.09 10.25 -26.29
CA SER A 247 1.45 9.98 -26.76
C SER A 247 2.49 10.84 -26.04
N ARG A 248 3.75 10.39 -26.04
CA ARG A 248 4.83 11.11 -25.36
C ARG A 248 4.97 12.55 -25.84
N GLU A 249 4.88 12.74 -27.16
CA GLU A 249 5.03 14.03 -27.83
C GLU A 249 3.87 14.98 -27.47
N LYS A 250 2.63 14.49 -27.51
CA LYS A 250 1.43 15.28 -27.17
C LYS A 250 1.41 15.66 -25.69
N ALA A 251 1.65 14.68 -24.81
CA ALA A 251 1.73 14.94 -23.37
C ALA A 251 2.84 15.95 -23.04
N ALA A 252 4.01 15.83 -23.66
CA ALA A 252 5.10 16.77 -23.46
C ALA A 252 4.77 18.17 -23.98
N ALA A 253 4.08 18.28 -25.11
CA ALA A 253 3.64 19.57 -25.65
C ALA A 253 2.61 20.25 -24.71
N TYR A 254 1.62 19.46 -24.23
CA TYR A 254 0.62 19.92 -23.28
C TYR A 254 1.27 20.42 -21.98
N ILE A 255 2.12 19.59 -21.35
CA ILE A 255 2.78 19.93 -20.09
C ILE A 255 3.61 21.19 -20.24
N ARG A 256 4.46 21.30 -21.29
CA ARG A 256 5.28 22.50 -21.52
C ARG A 256 4.47 23.77 -21.75
N ARG A 257 3.28 23.66 -22.36
CA ARG A 257 2.37 24.81 -22.57
C ARG A 257 1.80 25.33 -21.26
N HIS A 258 1.49 24.44 -20.31
CA HIS A 258 0.80 24.78 -19.07
C HIS A 258 1.74 24.91 -17.86
N PHE A 259 3.00 24.50 -18.00
CA PHE A 259 4.00 24.53 -16.93
C PHE A 259 4.31 25.95 -16.48
N THR A 260 4.27 26.15 -15.18
CA THR A 260 4.67 27.42 -14.53
C THR A 260 5.79 27.17 -13.51
N PRO A 261 6.62 28.22 -13.18
CA PRO A 261 7.61 28.07 -12.11
C PRO A 261 6.97 27.62 -10.80
N GLY A 262 7.54 26.57 -10.18
CA GLY A 262 6.99 25.91 -9.00
C GLY A 262 6.25 24.60 -9.30
N ASP A 263 5.93 24.32 -10.56
CA ASP A 263 5.38 23.02 -10.95
C ASP A 263 6.47 21.94 -11.04
N ARG A 264 6.05 20.68 -11.02
CA ARG A 264 6.91 19.51 -11.20
C ARG A 264 6.31 18.53 -12.21
N VAL A 265 7.17 17.75 -12.85
CA VAL A 265 6.73 16.69 -13.78
C VAL A 265 7.16 15.34 -13.25
N LEU A 266 6.22 14.46 -12.95
CA LEU A 266 6.45 13.06 -12.60
C LEU A 266 6.34 12.20 -13.87
N CYS A 267 7.44 11.64 -14.36
CA CYS A 267 7.48 10.97 -15.66
C CYS A 267 8.28 9.66 -15.65
N PHE A 268 8.29 8.98 -16.77
CA PHE A 268 9.16 7.83 -16.99
C PHE A 268 10.61 8.28 -17.24
N GLU A 269 11.58 7.42 -16.95
CA GLU A 269 13.00 7.72 -17.17
C GLU A 269 13.27 8.08 -18.64
N GLU A 270 12.63 7.38 -19.57
CA GLU A 270 12.73 7.58 -21.02
C GLU A 270 12.18 8.94 -21.49
N GLU A 271 11.35 9.60 -20.68
CA GLU A 271 10.73 10.87 -21.01
C GLU A 271 11.48 12.08 -20.41
N LEU A 272 12.46 11.89 -19.52
CA LEU A 272 13.22 12.97 -18.88
C LEU A 272 13.72 14.04 -19.88
N PRO A 273 14.29 13.67 -21.05
CA PRO A 273 14.76 14.67 -22.02
C PRO A 273 13.66 15.57 -22.61
N LEU A 274 12.40 15.08 -22.64
CA LEU A 274 11.26 15.82 -23.16
C LEU A 274 10.83 16.97 -22.23
N TYR A 275 11.18 16.90 -20.94
CA TYR A 275 10.78 17.85 -19.91
C TYR A 275 11.94 18.73 -19.42
N THR A 276 12.99 18.91 -20.21
CA THR A 276 14.10 19.82 -19.89
C THR A 276 13.55 21.22 -19.61
N GLY A 277 13.89 21.77 -18.42
CA GLY A 277 13.37 23.05 -17.95
C GLY A 277 12.04 22.99 -17.18
N CYS A 278 11.40 21.80 -17.08
CA CYS A 278 10.15 21.60 -16.35
C CYS A 278 10.34 20.82 -15.03
N SER A 279 11.53 20.84 -14.45
CA SER A 279 11.83 20.15 -13.17
C SER A 279 11.30 18.71 -13.11
N PRO A 280 11.72 17.82 -14.04
CA PRO A 280 11.23 16.45 -14.10
C PRO A 280 11.81 15.58 -13.00
N LEU A 281 10.99 14.65 -12.50
CA LEU A 281 11.34 13.58 -11.56
C LEU A 281 10.91 12.25 -12.17
N SER A 282 11.85 11.32 -12.33
CA SER A 282 11.50 9.97 -12.75
C SER A 282 11.08 9.10 -11.58
N TYR A 283 10.06 8.26 -11.78
CA TYR A 283 9.69 7.22 -10.83
C TYR A 283 9.97 5.80 -11.34
N GLY A 284 10.67 5.67 -12.47
CA GLY A 284 11.10 4.41 -13.05
C GLY A 284 11.02 4.39 -14.57
N ARG A 285 11.23 3.20 -15.15
CA ARG A 285 11.26 2.99 -16.60
C ARG A 285 9.92 2.46 -17.10
N GLU A 286 9.39 3.05 -18.16
CA GLU A 286 8.14 2.58 -18.78
C GLU A 286 8.30 1.14 -19.30
N ALA A 287 9.48 0.80 -19.82
CA ALA A 287 9.81 -0.54 -20.31
C ALA A 287 9.89 -1.60 -19.18
N ASP A 288 10.02 -1.20 -17.92
CA ASP A 288 10.08 -2.10 -16.75
C ASP A 288 9.15 -1.60 -15.64
N VAL A 289 7.91 -2.05 -15.67
CA VAL A 289 6.83 -1.67 -14.76
C VAL A 289 7.16 -1.94 -13.29
N ASN A 290 8.05 -2.90 -12.99
CA ASN A 290 8.47 -3.17 -11.62
C ASN A 290 9.27 -1.99 -11.05
N THR A 291 10.05 -1.29 -11.88
CA THR A 291 10.74 -0.07 -11.45
C THR A 291 9.76 1.05 -11.13
N LEU A 292 8.67 1.17 -11.92
CA LEU A 292 7.60 2.15 -11.68
C LEU A 292 6.89 1.89 -10.35
N SER A 293 6.56 0.62 -10.07
CA SER A 293 5.90 0.29 -8.80
C SER A 293 6.83 0.53 -7.61
N ALA A 294 8.10 0.18 -7.71
CA ALA A 294 9.10 0.38 -6.64
C ALA A 294 9.39 1.87 -6.37
N GLY A 295 9.42 2.71 -7.43
CA GLY A 295 9.76 4.13 -7.33
C GLY A 295 8.60 5.06 -7.02
N LEU A 296 7.34 4.66 -7.28
CA LEU A 296 6.19 5.55 -7.24
C LEU A 296 6.04 6.33 -5.94
N PHE A 297 6.00 5.64 -4.80
CA PHE A 297 5.76 6.31 -3.53
C PHE A 297 6.95 7.13 -3.05
N ALA A 298 8.18 6.73 -3.37
CA ALA A 298 9.35 7.54 -3.08
C ALA A 298 9.30 8.86 -3.84
N ALA A 299 8.97 8.82 -5.14
CA ALA A 299 8.80 10.01 -5.96
C ALA A 299 7.64 10.90 -5.50
N LEU A 300 6.48 10.32 -5.17
CA LEU A 300 5.35 11.10 -4.63
C LEU A 300 5.68 11.75 -3.28
N ARG A 301 6.54 11.15 -2.46
CA ARG A 301 7.01 11.73 -1.20
C ARG A 301 8.00 12.87 -1.42
N GLU A 302 8.85 12.78 -2.44
CA GLU A 302 9.74 13.88 -2.84
C GLU A 302 8.93 15.10 -3.36
N LEU A 303 7.76 14.84 -3.91
CA LEU A 303 6.83 15.87 -4.39
C LEU A 303 5.88 16.40 -3.29
N ASP A 304 5.95 15.89 -2.06
CA ASP A 304 5.17 16.39 -0.91
C ASP A 304 5.89 17.60 -0.27
N ASP A 305 6.06 18.67 -1.04
CA ASP A 305 6.78 19.90 -0.67
C ASP A 305 5.86 21.11 -0.89
N PRO A 306 5.63 21.95 0.14
CA PRO A 306 4.76 23.14 0.02
C PRO A 306 5.26 24.21 -0.99
N GLY A 307 6.50 24.08 -1.47
CA GLY A 307 7.01 24.93 -2.56
C GLY A 307 6.58 24.51 -3.96
N ILE A 308 5.91 23.37 -4.10
CA ILE A 308 5.38 22.86 -5.37
C ILE A 308 3.95 23.38 -5.52
N HIS A 309 3.59 23.86 -6.73
CA HIS A 309 2.24 24.35 -7.00
C HIS A 309 1.34 23.27 -7.61
N GLN A 310 1.89 22.48 -8.54
CA GLN A 310 1.18 21.43 -9.23
C GLN A 310 2.15 20.32 -9.70
N VAL A 311 1.66 19.10 -9.77
CA VAL A 311 2.39 17.95 -10.33
C VAL A 311 1.67 17.46 -11.58
N TYR A 312 2.34 17.51 -12.73
CA TYR A 312 1.91 16.81 -13.94
C TYR A 312 2.50 15.39 -13.93
N ALA A 313 1.66 14.38 -14.00
CA ALA A 313 2.09 12.99 -13.87
C ALA A 313 1.84 12.19 -15.16
N ARG A 314 2.84 11.48 -15.64
CA ARG A 314 2.70 10.43 -16.64
C ARG A 314 2.26 9.14 -15.97
N CYS A 315 1.31 8.44 -16.56
CA CYS A 315 0.73 7.21 -16.02
C CYS A 315 0.95 6.05 -16.99
N PRO A 316 1.45 4.88 -16.56
CA PRO A 316 1.63 3.76 -17.46
C PRO A 316 0.28 3.24 -17.95
N VAL A 317 0.28 2.59 -19.10
CA VAL A 317 -0.90 1.93 -19.67
C VAL A 317 -0.74 0.40 -19.57
N GLY A 318 -1.85 -0.35 -19.71
CA GLY A 318 -1.83 -1.82 -19.74
C GLY A 318 -2.28 -2.48 -18.43
N GLY A 319 -2.18 -3.82 -18.42
CA GLY A 319 -2.55 -4.70 -17.30
C GLY A 319 -1.39 -5.04 -16.38
N GLY A 320 -1.53 -6.16 -15.66
CA GLY A 320 -0.48 -6.63 -14.76
C GLY A 320 -0.19 -5.67 -13.61
N VAL A 321 1.09 -5.49 -13.27
CA VAL A 321 1.55 -4.57 -12.21
C VAL A 321 1.29 -3.10 -12.57
N ALA A 322 1.27 -2.75 -13.88
CA ALA A 322 0.92 -1.40 -14.33
C ALA A 322 -0.46 -0.98 -13.82
N TYR A 323 -1.41 -1.91 -13.73
CA TYR A 323 -2.75 -1.64 -13.21
C TYR A 323 -2.72 -1.17 -11.75
N ALA A 324 -1.81 -1.70 -10.92
CA ALA A 324 -1.63 -1.23 -9.55
C ALA A 324 -1.05 0.20 -9.50
N VAL A 325 -0.05 0.49 -10.34
CA VAL A 325 0.54 1.84 -10.45
C VAL A 325 -0.51 2.86 -10.89
N GLN A 326 -1.28 2.53 -11.95
CA GLN A 326 -2.41 3.36 -12.41
C GLN A 326 -3.40 3.67 -11.30
N ASN A 327 -3.82 2.64 -10.56
CA ASN A 327 -4.78 2.79 -9.46
C ASN A 327 -4.26 3.77 -8.39
N ARG A 328 -2.97 3.72 -8.04
CA ARG A 328 -2.36 4.61 -7.05
C ARG A 328 -2.25 6.04 -7.56
N LEU A 329 -1.79 6.24 -8.81
CA LEU A 329 -1.71 7.56 -9.42
C LEU A 329 -3.08 8.20 -9.59
N LYS A 330 -4.09 7.46 -10.09
CA LYS A 330 -5.47 7.96 -10.22
C LYS A 330 -6.03 8.41 -8.88
N LYS A 331 -5.78 7.68 -7.80
CA LYS A 331 -6.20 8.08 -6.44
C LYS A 331 -5.42 9.28 -5.91
N ALA A 332 -4.12 9.38 -6.19
CA ALA A 332 -3.31 10.55 -5.84
C ALA A 332 -3.80 11.80 -6.57
N ALA A 333 -4.17 11.66 -7.85
CA ALA A 333 -4.72 12.72 -8.69
C ALA A 333 -6.23 13.00 -8.45
N ALA A 334 -6.88 12.32 -7.48
CA ALA A 334 -8.33 12.39 -7.29
C ALA A 334 -9.12 12.19 -8.60
N PHE A 335 -8.60 11.31 -9.49
CA PHE A 335 -9.13 11.02 -10.83
C PHE A 335 -9.08 12.22 -11.80
N HIS A 336 -8.28 13.24 -11.53
CA HIS A 336 -8.07 14.34 -12.47
C HIS A 336 -7.13 13.88 -13.58
N ILE A 337 -7.68 13.65 -14.77
CA ILE A 337 -6.97 13.16 -15.97
C ILE A 337 -7.29 14.09 -17.11
N VAL A 338 -6.25 14.52 -17.82
CA VAL A 338 -6.33 15.31 -19.04
C VAL A 338 -5.85 14.45 -20.20
N ASP A 339 -6.60 14.41 -21.30
CA ASP A 339 -6.19 13.76 -22.53
C ASP A 339 -5.55 14.75 -23.48
N ALA A 340 -4.22 14.65 -23.63
CA ALA A 340 -3.46 15.53 -24.51
C ALA A 340 -3.70 15.30 -26.00
N GLU A 341 -4.36 14.20 -26.40
CA GLU A 341 -4.77 13.99 -27.78
C GLU A 341 -5.98 14.84 -28.17
N GLU A 342 -6.88 15.13 -27.21
CA GLU A 342 -8.07 15.93 -27.42
C GLU A 342 -7.81 17.44 -27.31
N GLU A 343 -6.75 17.84 -26.60
CA GLU A 343 -6.40 19.25 -26.33
C GLU A 343 -5.30 19.84 -27.24
N ALA A 344 -5.03 19.19 -28.37
CA ALA A 344 -3.97 19.56 -29.33
C ALA A 344 -4.40 20.63 -30.34
#